data_a4a1358a7b2f9765f87ffcfc72c8d56f
#
_entry.id   a4a1358a7b2f9765f87ffcfc72c8d56f
#
_cell.length_a   1.000
_cell.length_b   1.000
_cell.length_c   1.000
_cell.angle_alpha   90.00
_cell.angle_beta   90.00
_cell.angle_gamma   90.00
#
_symmetry.space_group_name_H-M   'P 1'
#
loop_
_entity.id
_entity.type
_entity.pdbx_description
1 polymer ?
#
loop_
_entity_poly.entity_id
_entity_poly.type
_entity_poly.pdbx_seq_one_letter_code
_entity_poly.pdbx_strand_id
1 'polypeptide(L)'
;MMKVPVMIAWLKRAEKDPRILDRQFYYDGKEDLTAMQDIKPRRAIAAGRKYTVEELLHYMVNYSDNNATSLLYNALPPQELNAVLDGMDVDNDTSAGNNDITVHGYSGFFRILFNAGYLNREMSEKALQLLTLADFPQGIAAGVPKGTPVAAKFGEFNQGEERQLHEFGIVYHPKGPYILGIMTRGRDAKIQAEVIRDLSALIFTEISNGSPVKGPGGMQ
;
A
#
# COMPACT_ATOMS: atom_id res chain seq x y z
N MET A 1 0.27 -7.65 -2.51
CA MET A 1 -0.20 -6.24 -2.37
C MET A 1 -1.50 -6.08 -1.56
N MET A 2 -1.89 -7.10 -0.76
CA MET A 2 -3.16 -7.11 -0.01
C MET A 2 -3.24 -6.16 1.20
N LYS A 3 -2.13 -5.55 1.64
CA LYS A 3 -2.10 -4.73 2.86
C LYS A 3 -2.99 -3.47 2.79
N VAL A 4 -3.04 -2.80 1.62
CA VAL A 4 -3.90 -1.61 1.45
C VAL A 4 -5.40 -2.01 1.46
N PRO A 5 -5.87 -3.02 0.70
CA PRO A 5 -7.25 -3.51 0.82
C PRO A 5 -7.63 -3.93 2.25
N VAL A 6 -6.76 -4.66 2.95
CA VAL A 6 -7.00 -5.08 4.34
C VAL A 6 -7.13 -3.87 5.27
N MET A 7 -6.26 -2.87 5.14
CA MET A 7 -6.37 -1.61 5.88
C MET A 7 -7.72 -0.92 5.62
N ILE A 8 -8.11 -0.80 4.36
CA ILE A 8 -9.39 -0.16 3.98
C ILE A 8 -10.58 -0.91 4.59
N ALA A 9 -10.57 -2.26 4.56
CA ALA A 9 -11.64 -3.05 5.14
C ALA A 9 -11.78 -2.81 6.65
N TRP A 10 -10.68 -2.77 7.41
CA TRP A 10 -10.71 -2.48 8.84
C TRP A 10 -11.15 -1.06 9.13
N LEU A 11 -10.69 -0.06 8.37
CA LEU A 11 -11.13 1.32 8.53
C LEU A 11 -12.61 1.51 8.14
N LYS A 12 -13.12 0.72 7.18
CA LYS A 12 -14.56 0.70 6.86
C LYS A 12 -15.41 0.17 7.99
N ARG A 13 -14.92 -0.79 8.76
CA ARG A 13 -15.56 -1.24 10.01
C ARG A 13 -15.52 -0.16 11.08
N ALA A 14 -14.40 0.56 11.18
CA ALA A 14 -14.24 1.64 12.16
C ALA A 14 -15.18 2.82 11.92
N GLU A 15 -15.65 3.05 10.68
CA GLU A 15 -16.70 4.03 10.40
C GLU A 15 -18.01 3.72 11.13
N LYS A 16 -18.32 2.43 11.31
CA LYS A 16 -19.56 1.98 11.97
C LYS A 16 -19.40 1.87 13.49
N ASP A 17 -18.24 1.40 13.93
CA ASP A 17 -17.89 1.29 15.36
C ASP A 17 -16.38 1.59 15.54
N PRO A 18 -16.00 2.81 15.91
CA PRO A 18 -14.60 3.18 16.11
C PRO A 18 -13.86 2.30 17.13
N ARG A 19 -14.58 1.72 18.12
CA ARG A 19 -14.00 0.84 19.15
C ARG A 19 -13.43 -0.45 18.55
N ILE A 20 -13.73 -0.77 17.28
CA ILE A 20 -13.12 -1.92 16.60
C ILE A 20 -11.60 -1.80 16.52
N LEU A 21 -11.07 -0.56 16.52
CA LEU A 21 -9.64 -0.30 16.50
C LEU A 21 -8.96 -0.70 17.83
N ASP A 22 -9.69 -0.72 18.94
CA ASP A 22 -9.20 -1.14 20.24
C ASP A 22 -9.27 -2.67 20.44
N ARG A 23 -9.94 -3.39 19.52
CA ARG A 23 -10.04 -4.86 19.59
C ARG A 23 -8.65 -5.47 19.55
N GLN A 24 -8.39 -6.39 20.50
CA GLN A 24 -7.08 -7.03 20.63
C GLN A 24 -7.03 -8.42 20.00
N PHE A 25 -5.88 -8.72 19.40
CA PHE A 25 -5.50 -10.04 18.89
C PHE A 25 -4.23 -10.52 19.57
N TYR A 26 -4.19 -11.80 19.93
CA TYR A 26 -3.02 -12.42 20.51
C TYR A 26 -2.15 -13.04 19.40
N TYR A 27 -0.87 -12.69 19.36
CA TYR A 27 0.11 -13.32 18.47
C TYR A 27 0.90 -14.36 19.25
N ASP A 28 0.71 -15.64 18.92
CA ASP A 28 1.33 -16.78 19.63
C ASP A 28 2.75 -17.09 19.14
N GLY A 29 3.14 -16.59 17.98
CA GLY A 29 4.46 -16.78 17.38
C GLY A 29 4.71 -18.17 16.82
N LYS A 30 3.68 -19.02 16.65
CA LYS A 30 3.84 -20.37 16.07
C LYS A 30 4.32 -20.33 14.64
N GLU A 31 3.94 -19.30 13.90
CA GLU A 31 4.36 -19.08 12.52
C GLU A 31 4.94 -17.67 12.41
N ASP A 32 6.17 -17.57 11.89
CA ASP A 32 6.83 -16.29 11.61
C ASP A 32 6.89 -16.05 10.10
N LEU A 33 5.87 -15.38 9.58
CA LEU A 33 5.76 -15.03 8.17
C LEU A 33 6.75 -13.91 7.74
N THR A 34 7.36 -13.20 8.70
CA THR A 34 8.39 -12.21 8.37
C THR A 34 9.69 -12.90 7.95
N ALA A 35 9.92 -14.14 8.39
CA ALA A 35 11.08 -14.92 7.98
C ALA A 35 11.10 -15.19 6.45
N MET A 36 9.93 -15.21 5.80
CA MET A 36 9.78 -15.46 4.37
C MET A 36 9.90 -14.20 3.50
N GLN A 37 9.94 -12.99 4.09
CA GLN A 37 10.07 -11.74 3.36
C GLN A 37 11.52 -11.52 2.92
N ASP A 38 11.75 -11.05 1.70
CA ASP A 38 13.08 -10.59 1.26
C ASP A 38 13.41 -9.24 1.89
N ILE A 39 12.45 -8.33 1.87
CA ILE A 39 12.56 -7.02 2.54
C ILE A 39 12.02 -7.18 3.95
N LYS A 40 12.94 -7.38 4.89
CA LYS A 40 12.59 -7.58 6.31
C LYS A 40 11.98 -6.32 6.92
N PRO A 41 10.90 -6.45 7.71
CA PRO A 41 10.37 -5.33 8.45
C PRO A 41 11.39 -4.86 9.50
N ARG A 42 11.59 -3.54 9.62
CA ARG A 42 12.47 -2.98 10.66
C ARG A 42 11.91 -3.23 12.06
N ARG A 43 10.60 -3.34 12.19
CA ARG A 43 9.90 -3.71 13.41
C ARG A 43 8.80 -4.71 13.08
N ALA A 44 8.67 -5.76 13.89
CA ALA A 44 7.64 -6.76 13.78
C ALA A 44 6.95 -6.97 15.12
N ILE A 45 5.73 -7.52 15.09
CA ILE A 45 5.04 -7.94 16.32
C ILE A 45 5.79 -9.11 16.97
N ALA A 46 5.82 -9.13 18.31
CA ALA A 46 6.52 -10.15 19.08
C ALA A 46 5.56 -11.22 19.61
N ALA A 47 6.00 -12.48 19.59
CA ALA A 47 5.24 -13.59 20.14
C ALA A 47 4.89 -13.40 21.63
N GLY A 48 3.76 -13.98 22.05
CA GLY A 48 3.30 -13.94 23.44
C GLY A 48 2.62 -12.62 23.84
N ARG A 49 2.30 -11.72 22.90
CA ARG A 49 1.72 -10.41 23.16
C ARG A 49 0.35 -10.23 22.49
N LYS A 50 -0.43 -9.32 23.05
CA LYS A 50 -1.67 -8.83 22.43
C LYS A 50 -1.42 -7.48 21.79
N TYR A 51 -2.05 -7.26 20.65
CA TYR A 51 -2.00 -6.02 19.87
C TYR A 51 -3.41 -5.59 19.50
N THR A 52 -3.69 -4.30 19.56
CA THR A 52 -4.94 -3.74 19.05
C THR A 52 -4.97 -3.78 17.53
N VAL A 53 -6.15 -3.67 16.92
CA VAL A 53 -6.28 -3.50 15.46
C VAL A 53 -5.48 -2.29 14.99
N GLU A 54 -5.52 -1.17 15.72
CA GLU A 54 -4.76 0.03 15.38
C GLU A 54 -3.25 -0.22 15.37
N GLU A 55 -2.71 -0.88 16.39
CA GLU A 55 -1.31 -1.27 16.42
C GLU A 55 -0.95 -2.21 15.26
N LEU A 56 -1.80 -3.21 14.98
CA LEU A 56 -1.57 -4.14 13.87
C LEU A 56 -1.61 -3.44 12.51
N LEU A 57 -2.53 -2.48 12.30
CA LEU A 57 -2.55 -1.64 11.09
C LEU A 57 -1.25 -0.85 10.94
N HIS A 58 -0.74 -0.30 12.05
CA HIS A 58 0.54 0.39 12.05
C HIS A 58 1.69 -0.57 11.65
N TYR A 59 1.81 -1.74 12.28
CA TYR A 59 2.85 -2.72 11.93
C TYR A 59 2.73 -3.19 10.47
N MET A 60 1.51 -3.49 10.01
CA MET A 60 1.25 -3.97 8.66
C MET A 60 1.58 -2.92 7.59
N VAL A 61 1.18 -1.67 7.78
CA VAL A 61 1.34 -0.61 6.77
C VAL A 61 2.73 0.00 6.84
N ASN A 62 3.18 0.42 8.03
CA ASN A 62 4.42 1.16 8.18
C ASN A 62 5.65 0.26 8.02
N TYR A 63 5.66 -0.91 8.64
CA TYR A 63 6.80 -1.83 8.60
C TYR A 63 6.61 -2.99 7.62
N SER A 64 5.44 -3.09 6.98
CA SER A 64 5.12 -4.22 6.08
C SER A 64 5.18 -5.59 6.77
N ASP A 65 4.88 -5.67 8.05
CA ASP A 65 4.91 -6.89 8.87
C ASP A 65 3.85 -7.89 8.37
N ASN A 66 4.29 -9.08 7.95
CA ASN A 66 3.41 -10.14 7.46
C ASN A 66 2.68 -10.87 8.61
N ASN A 67 3.25 -10.90 9.82
CA ASN A 67 2.56 -11.48 10.97
C ASN A 67 1.34 -10.62 11.36
N ALA A 68 1.52 -9.29 11.43
CA ALA A 68 0.41 -8.36 11.64
C ALA A 68 -0.62 -8.44 10.50
N THR A 69 -0.15 -8.58 9.25
CA THR A 69 -1.03 -8.76 8.09
C THR A 69 -1.89 -10.02 8.23
N SER A 70 -1.29 -11.15 8.60
CA SER A 70 -1.99 -12.43 8.77
C SER A 70 -3.07 -12.35 9.84
N LEU A 71 -2.77 -11.76 11.01
CA LEU A 71 -3.76 -11.58 12.07
C LEU A 71 -4.96 -10.76 11.61
N LEU A 72 -4.72 -9.64 10.94
CA LEU A 72 -5.78 -8.78 10.44
C LEU A 72 -6.57 -9.41 9.30
N TYR A 73 -5.88 -10.05 8.34
CA TYR A 73 -6.50 -10.70 7.19
C TYR A 73 -7.40 -11.86 7.60
N ASN A 74 -6.91 -12.76 8.48
CA ASN A 74 -7.66 -13.93 8.93
C ASN A 74 -8.85 -13.57 9.83
N ALA A 75 -8.85 -12.39 10.44
CA ALA A 75 -9.95 -11.91 11.28
C ALA A 75 -11.01 -11.12 10.50
N LEU A 76 -10.80 -10.85 9.21
CA LEU A 76 -11.80 -10.23 8.35
C LEU A 76 -12.73 -11.29 7.75
N PRO A 77 -14.05 -11.06 7.76
CA PRO A 77 -14.96 -11.85 6.93
C PRO A 77 -14.57 -11.68 5.45
N PRO A 78 -14.48 -12.79 4.68
CA PRO A 78 -14.11 -12.72 3.26
C PRO A 78 -14.97 -11.74 2.45
N GLN A 79 -16.26 -11.64 2.77
CA GLN A 79 -17.20 -10.75 2.10
C GLN A 79 -16.85 -9.28 2.25
N GLU A 80 -16.28 -8.87 3.41
CA GLU A 80 -15.90 -7.48 3.65
C GLU A 80 -14.66 -7.09 2.84
N LEU A 81 -13.71 -8.01 2.69
CA LEU A 81 -12.54 -7.79 1.86
C LEU A 81 -12.92 -7.79 0.36
N ASN A 82 -13.77 -8.73 -0.07
CA ASN A 82 -14.28 -8.77 -1.44
C ASN A 82 -15.03 -7.48 -1.76
N ALA A 83 -15.86 -6.96 -0.86
CA ALA A 83 -16.56 -5.69 -1.05
C ALA A 83 -15.61 -4.50 -1.26
N VAL A 84 -14.42 -4.52 -0.63
CA VAL A 84 -13.38 -3.52 -0.89
C VAL A 84 -12.80 -3.71 -2.29
N LEU A 85 -12.51 -4.92 -2.71
CA LEU A 85 -11.96 -5.21 -4.04
C LEU A 85 -12.95 -4.89 -5.15
N ASP A 86 -14.21 -5.28 -4.99
CA ASP A 86 -15.31 -5.04 -5.96
C ASP A 86 -15.70 -3.56 -6.05
N GLY A 87 -15.70 -2.86 -4.90
CA GLY A 87 -16.07 -1.43 -4.82
C GLY A 87 -15.03 -0.49 -5.43
N MET A 88 -13.87 -1.01 -5.84
CA MET A 88 -12.75 -0.22 -6.35
C MET A 88 -12.72 -0.13 -7.87
N ASP A 89 -13.69 -0.75 -8.58
CA ASP A 89 -13.62 -0.84 -10.05
C ASP A 89 -12.22 -1.25 -10.54
N VAL A 90 -11.59 -2.13 -9.73
CA VAL A 90 -10.28 -2.67 -10.06
C VAL A 90 -10.52 -3.59 -11.23
N ASP A 91 -10.09 -3.19 -12.42
CA ASP A 91 -10.02 -4.06 -13.58
C ASP A 91 -9.14 -5.27 -13.22
N ASN A 92 -9.75 -6.24 -12.54
CA ASN A 92 -9.19 -7.56 -12.42
C ASN A 92 -9.35 -8.18 -13.80
N ASP A 93 -8.27 -8.26 -14.56
CA ASP A 93 -8.28 -9.08 -15.76
C ASP A 93 -8.39 -10.55 -15.36
N THR A 94 -9.62 -10.98 -15.12
CA THR A 94 -9.95 -12.37 -14.79
C THR A 94 -9.90 -13.27 -16.03
N SER A 95 -9.63 -12.70 -17.21
CA SER A 95 -9.66 -13.43 -18.49
C SER A 95 -8.57 -14.50 -18.60
N ALA A 96 -7.50 -14.43 -17.79
CA ALA A 96 -6.40 -15.39 -17.77
C ALA A 96 -6.44 -16.37 -16.57
N GLY A 97 -7.50 -16.33 -15.73
CA GLY A 97 -7.58 -17.17 -14.52
C GLY A 97 -6.57 -16.79 -13.41
N ASN A 98 -5.82 -15.72 -13.60
CA ASN A 98 -4.91 -15.15 -12.62
C ASN A 98 -5.58 -13.93 -11.98
N ASN A 99 -5.48 -13.80 -10.66
CA ASN A 99 -5.90 -12.59 -9.95
C ASN A 99 -4.84 -11.47 -10.13
N ASP A 100 -4.40 -11.25 -11.36
CA ASP A 100 -3.40 -10.22 -11.66
C ASP A 100 -4.07 -8.85 -11.64
N ILE A 101 -3.52 -7.95 -10.86
CA ILE A 101 -3.98 -6.56 -10.78
C ILE A 101 -3.06 -5.68 -11.64
N THR A 102 -3.67 -4.81 -12.45
CA THR A 102 -2.90 -3.86 -13.28
C THR A 102 -2.38 -2.68 -12.45
N VAL A 103 -1.37 -1.97 -12.98
CA VAL A 103 -0.88 -0.71 -12.39
C VAL A 103 -2.03 0.29 -12.23
N HIS A 104 -2.88 0.43 -13.26
CA HIS A 104 -4.03 1.33 -13.24
C HIS A 104 -5.02 0.92 -12.13
N GLY A 105 -5.41 -0.35 -12.11
CA GLY A 105 -6.34 -0.88 -11.13
C GLY A 105 -5.87 -0.67 -9.70
N TYR A 106 -4.62 -1.02 -9.38
CA TYR A 106 -4.11 -0.83 -8.02
C TYR A 106 -3.95 0.66 -7.65
N SER A 107 -3.64 1.53 -8.60
CA SER A 107 -3.63 3.00 -8.37
C SER A 107 -5.00 3.54 -7.94
N GLY A 108 -6.07 2.83 -8.29
CA GLY A 108 -7.44 3.14 -7.88
C GLY A 108 -7.60 3.24 -6.36
N PHE A 109 -6.92 2.36 -5.58
CA PHE A 109 -6.96 2.42 -4.12
C PHE A 109 -6.48 3.78 -3.58
N PHE A 110 -5.38 4.30 -4.13
CA PHE A 110 -4.83 5.59 -3.70
C PHE A 110 -5.73 6.75 -4.12
N ARG A 111 -6.32 6.68 -5.32
CA ARG A 111 -7.25 7.70 -5.83
C ARG A 111 -8.49 7.82 -4.94
N ILE A 112 -9.10 6.71 -4.55
CA ILE A 112 -10.30 6.77 -3.71
C ILE A 112 -9.99 7.11 -2.26
N LEU A 113 -8.82 6.73 -1.73
CA LEU A 113 -8.37 7.22 -0.42
C LEU A 113 -8.18 8.74 -0.45
N PHE A 114 -7.53 9.27 -1.50
CA PHE A 114 -7.32 10.71 -1.64
C PHE A 114 -8.62 11.51 -1.74
N ASN A 115 -9.59 10.98 -2.47
CA ASN A 115 -10.88 11.63 -2.70
C ASN A 115 -11.95 11.31 -1.64
N ALA A 116 -11.63 10.48 -0.65
CA ALA A 116 -12.59 9.92 0.30
C ALA A 116 -13.82 9.29 -0.39
N GLY A 117 -13.58 8.58 -1.51
CA GLY A 117 -14.66 8.05 -2.36
C GLY A 117 -15.27 6.72 -1.87
N TYR A 118 -14.61 6.02 -0.95
CA TYR A 118 -15.06 4.76 -0.38
C TYR A 118 -15.15 4.82 1.16
N LEU A 119 -14.09 5.26 1.80
CA LEU A 119 -14.08 5.60 3.22
C LEU A 119 -14.63 7.03 3.40
N ASN A 120 -15.17 7.31 4.59
CA ASN A 120 -15.44 8.70 4.97
C ASN A 120 -14.10 9.46 5.08
N ARG A 121 -14.20 10.79 5.19
CA ARG A 121 -13.02 11.65 5.19
C ARG A 121 -12.06 11.33 6.33
N GLU A 122 -12.56 11.11 7.54
CA GLU A 122 -11.76 10.81 8.73
C GLU A 122 -10.94 9.53 8.54
N MET A 123 -11.57 8.45 8.09
CA MET A 123 -10.89 7.17 7.87
C MET A 123 -9.97 7.20 6.65
N SER A 124 -10.31 7.96 5.61
CA SER A 124 -9.41 8.19 4.47
C SER A 124 -8.15 8.95 4.88
N GLU A 125 -8.28 10.00 5.67
CA GLU A 125 -7.15 10.75 6.22
C GLU A 125 -6.28 9.86 7.13
N LYS A 126 -6.90 9.03 7.99
CA LYS A 126 -6.18 8.05 8.82
C LYS A 126 -5.40 7.05 7.97
N ALA A 127 -5.99 6.52 6.89
CA ALA A 127 -5.30 5.63 5.95
C ALA A 127 -4.09 6.31 5.30
N LEU A 128 -4.26 7.54 4.83
CA LEU A 128 -3.17 8.30 4.20
C LEU A 128 -2.07 8.63 5.20
N GLN A 129 -2.40 8.97 6.46
CA GLN A 129 -1.42 9.17 7.52
C GLN A 129 -0.60 7.89 7.80
N LEU A 130 -1.24 6.72 7.87
CA LEU A 130 -0.52 5.45 8.00
C LEU A 130 0.43 5.23 6.83
N LEU A 131 0.00 5.51 5.61
CA LEU A 131 0.82 5.35 4.40
C LEU A 131 2.00 6.34 4.33
N THR A 132 1.88 7.55 4.90
CA THR A 132 3.00 8.50 4.96
C THR A 132 4.11 8.08 5.93
N LEU A 133 3.82 7.15 6.83
CA LEU A 133 4.77 6.60 7.78
C LEU A 133 5.41 5.29 7.29
N ALA A 134 5.13 4.87 6.04
CA ALA A 134 5.67 3.64 5.49
C ALA A 134 7.21 3.64 5.43
N ASP A 135 7.82 2.61 6.02
CA ASP A 135 9.28 2.47 6.13
C ASP A 135 9.85 1.70 4.94
N PHE A 136 9.86 2.36 3.79
CA PHE A 136 10.53 1.89 2.58
C PHE A 136 11.30 3.05 1.94
N PRO A 137 12.49 3.39 2.48
CA PRO A 137 13.22 4.57 2.07
C PRO A 137 13.97 4.44 0.74
N GLN A 138 13.84 3.32 0.02
CA GLN A 138 14.63 3.02 -1.19
C GLN A 138 13.86 3.25 -2.49
N GLY A 139 12.53 3.39 -2.39
CA GLY A 139 11.64 3.47 -3.55
C GLY A 139 11.23 4.91 -3.90
N ILE A 140 9.91 5.14 -4.04
CA ILE A 140 9.34 6.44 -4.44
C ILE A 140 9.87 7.59 -3.58
N ALA A 141 9.91 7.40 -2.26
CA ALA A 141 10.37 8.43 -1.33
C ALA A 141 11.85 8.83 -1.52
N ALA A 142 12.69 7.91 -2.01
CA ALA A 142 14.10 8.20 -2.32
C ALA A 142 14.28 9.02 -3.60
N GLY A 143 13.29 9.00 -4.50
CA GLY A 143 13.33 9.72 -5.77
C GLY A 143 12.85 11.17 -5.70
N VAL A 144 12.33 11.62 -4.54
CA VAL A 144 11.84 12.99 -4.37
C VAL A 144 12.68 13.77 -3.38
N PRO A 145 12.68 15.12 -3.41
CA PRO A 145 13.42 15.94 -2.46
C PRO A 145 13.06 15.61 -1.01
N LYS A 146 14.08 15.62 -0.13
CA LYS A 146 13.89 15.36 1.30
C LYS A 146 12.84 16.32 1.89
N GLY A 147 11.89 15.75 2.61
CA GLY A 147 10.79 16.51 3.23
C GLY A 147 9.52 16.56 2.37
N THR A 148 9.55 16.06 1.12
CA THR A 148 8.32 15.88 0.34
C THR A 148 7.52 14.74 0.99
N PRO A 149 6.26 14.96 1.43
CA PRO A 149 5.44 13.89 1.96
C PRO A 149 5.07 12.90 0.84
N VAL A 150 5.15 11.61 1.16
CA VAL A 150 4.78 10.51 0.25
C VAL A 150 3.95 9.50 1.03
N ALA A 151 2.70 9.32 0.64
CA ALA A 151 1.84 8.28 1.19
C ALA A 151 1.93 7.04 0.28
N ALA A 152 2.79 6.09 0.61
CA ALA A 152 3.08 4.96 -0.27
C ALA A 152 3.03 3.61 0.43
N LYS A 153 2.93 2.54 -0.38
CA LYS A 153 3.08 1.17 0.07
C LYS A 153 3.77 0.34 -1.00
N PHE A 154 4.85 -0.30 -0.61
CA PHE A 154 5.48 -1.32 -1.44
C PHE A 154 4.85 -2.70 -1.21
N GLY A 155 5.05 -3.58 -2.18
CA GLY A 155 4.75 -5.00 -2.08
C GLY A 155 5.77 -5.81 -2.85
N GLU A 156 6.09 -6.97 -2.33
CA GLU A 156 6.97 -7.95 -2.98
C GLU A 156 6.23 -9.26 -3.22
N PHE A 157 6.60 -9.94 -4.28
CA PHE A 157 6.18 -11.31 -4.56
C PHE A 157 7.31 -12.04 -5.27
N ASN A 158 7.61 -13.25 -4.77
CA ASN A 158 8.71 -14.06 -5.26
C ASN A 158 8.22 -15.41 -5.74
N GLN A 159 8.63 -15.79 -6.94
CA GLN A 159 8.32 -17.09 -7.53
C GLN A 159 9.58 -17.68 -8.16
N GLY A 160 10.19 -18.66 -7.48
CA GLY A 160 11.47 -19.22 -7.89
C GLY A 160 12.57 -18.15 -7.88
N GLU A 161 13.24 -17.94 -9.02
CA GLU A 161 14.26 -16.90 -9.17
C GLU A 161 13.69 -15.52 -9.52
N GLU A 162 12.40 -15.46 -9.89
CA GLU A 162 11.76 -14.22 -10.27
C GLU A 162 11.32 -13.44 -9.02
N ARG A 163 11.68 -12.17 -8.99
CA ARG A 163 11.32 -11.19 -7.97
C ARG A 163 10.40 -10.15 -8.57
N GLN A 164 9.34 -9.82 -7.86
CA GLN A 164 8.48 -8.69 -8.18
C GLN A 164 8.52 -7.71 -7.01
N LEU A 165 8.85 -6.48 -7.31
CA LEU A 165 8.81 -5.37 -6.36
C LEU A 165 7.96 -4.27 -6.98
N HIS A 166 6.91 -3.89 -6.26
CA HIS A 166 5.97 -2.88 -6.69
C HIS A 166 5.86 -1.81 -5.63
N GLU A 167 5.65 -0.57 -6.03
CA GLU A 167 5.32 0.50 -5.11
C GLU A 167 4.29 1.43 -5.72
N PHE A 168 3.32 1.83 -4.89
CA PHE A 168 2.27 2.77 -5.24
C PHE A 168 2.13 3.80 -4.16
N GLY A 169 1.87 5.05 -4.55
CA GLY A 169 1.71 6.12 -3.59
C GLY A 169 1.21 7.41 -4.17
N ILE A 170 0.91 8.34 -3.26
CA ILE A 170 0.62 9.73 -3.56
C ILE A 170 1.84 10.53 -3.16
N VAL A 171 2.41 11.25 -4.11
CA VAL A 171 3.48 12.22 -3.87
C VAL A 171 2.83 13.59 -3.73
N TYR A 172 3.01 14.25 -2.58
CA TYR A 172 2.48 15.58 -2.31
C TYR A 172 3.43 16.66 -2.86
N HIS A 173 3.44 16.76 -4.20
CA HIS A 173 4.27 17.73 -4.91
C HIS A 173 3.76 19.17 -4.71
N PRO A 174 4.62 20.21 -4.59
CA PRO A 174 4.20 21.62 -4.40
C PRO A 174 3.28 22.17 -5.49
N LYS A 175 3.38 21.67 -6.73
CA LYS A 175 2.49 22.07 -7.84
C LYS A 175 1.16 21.29 -7.89
N GLY A 176 0.94 20.38 -6.94
CA GLY A 176 -0.23 19.52 -6.84
C GLY A 176 0.15 18.05 -6.64
N PRO A 177 -0.61 17.31 -5.81
CA PRO A 177 -0.35 15.91 -5.58
C PRO A 177 -0.57 15.07 -6.84
N TYR A 178 0.19 13.99 -6.99
CA TYR A 178 0.00 13.01 -8.06
C TYR A 178 0.12 11.59 -7.53
N ILE A 179 -0.52 10.66 -8.22
CA ILE A 179 -0.42 9.23 -7.92
C ILE A 179 0.67 8.64 -8.80
N LEU A 180 1.56 7.87 -8.19
CA LEU A 180 2.62 7.12 -8.87
C LEU A 180 2.49 5.66 -8.52
N GLY A 181 2.39 4.81 -9.55
CA GLY A 181 2.38 3.36 -9.41
C GLY A 181 3.44 2.75 -10.32
N ILE A 182 4.34 1.95 -9.77
CA ILE A 182 5.41 1.29 -10.50
C ILE A 182 5.41 -0.19 -10.14
N MET A 183 5.30 -1.03 -11.15
CA MET A 183 5.48 -2.48 -11.03
C MET A 183 6.76 -2.89 -11.74
N THR A 184 7.59 -3.65 -11.04
CA THR A 184 8.84 -4.18 -11.60
C THR A 184 8.90 -5.69 -11.47
N ARG A 185 9.62 -6.32 -12.39
CA ARG A 185 9.90 -7.75 -12.41
C ARG A 185 11.37 -7.97 -12.79
N GLY A 186 12.06 -8.85 -12.06
CA GLY A 186 13.48 -9.10 -12.26
C GLY A 186 14.03 -10.15 -11.33
N ARG A 187 15.34 -10.16 -11.09
CA ARG A 187 16.01 -11.12 -10.21
C ARG A 187 16.62 -10.49 -8.97
N ASP A 188 16.70 -9.16 -8.92
CA ASP A 188 17.37 -8.40 -7.85
C ASP A 188 16.47 -7.28 -7.33
N ALA A 189 16.00 -7.43 -6.10
CA ALA A 189 15.11 -6.47 -5.45
C ALA A 189 15.78 -5.10 -5.24
N LYS A 190 17.11 -5.05 -5.10
CA LYS A 190 17.86 -3.79 -4.95
C LYS A 190 17.83 -3.00 -6.26
N ILE A 191 18.10 -3.65 -7.39
CA ILE A 191 18.02 -3.01 -8.73
C ILE A 191 16.59 -2.54 -8.99
N GLN A 192 15.59 -3.33 -8.62
CA GLN A 192 14.18 -2.95 -8.76
C GLN A 192 13.83 -1.71 -7.92
N ALA A 193 14.32 -1.62 -6.69
CA ALA A 193 14.13 -0.43 -5.85
C ALA A 193 14.82 0.81 -6.44
N GLU A 194 16.02 0.65 -7.02
CA GLU A 194 16.72 1.72 -7.74
C GLU A 194 15.94 2.21 -8.95
N VAL A 195 15.35 1.30 -9.74
CA VAL A 195 14.47 1.66 -10.86
C VAL A 195 13.25 2.45 -10.39
N ILE A 196 12.60 2.03 -9.30
CA ILE A 196 11.46 2.76 -8.72
C ILE A 196 11.89 4.16 -8.29
N ARG A 197 13.02 4.31 -7.61
CA ARG A 197 13.59 5.60 -7.21
C ARG A 197 13.85 6.50 -8.41
N ASP A 198 14.52 5.97 -9.44
CA ASP A 198 14.96 6.77 -10.59
C ASP A 198 13.77 7.25 -11.43
N LEU A 199 12.76 6.40 -11.60
CA LEU A 199 11.49 6.79 -12.23
C LEU A 199 10.75 7.84 -11.40
N SER A 200 10.74 7.71 -10.08
CA SER A 200 10.14 8.72 -9.18
C SER A 200 10.85 10.07 -9.32
N ALA A 201 12.19 10.08 -9.35
CA ALA A 201 12.99 11.30 -9.51
C ALA A 201 12.75 11.96 -10.87
N LEU A 202 12.69 11.18 -11.95
CA LEU A 202 12.39 11.67 -13.28
C LEU A 202 11.03 12.35 -13.33
N ILE A 203 9.97 11.67 -12.85
CA ILE A 203 8.60 12.19 -12.88
C ILE A 203 8.48 13.45 -12.02
N PHE A 204 9.09 13.46 -10.82
CA PHE A 204 9.09 14.64 -9.96
C PHE A 204 9.74 15.85 -10.66
N THR A 205 10.85 15.62 -11.36
CA THR A 205 11.59 16.65 -12.09
C THR A 205 10.76 17.19 -13.27
N GLU A 206 10.14 16.32 -14.05
CA GLU A 206 9.29 16.71 -15.19
C GLU A 206 8.09 17.54 -14.74
N ILE A 207 7.43 17.17 -13.65
CA ILE A 207 6.33 17.97 -13.06
C ILE A 207 6.85 19.31 -12.56
N SER A 208 8.04 19.33 -11.94
CA SER A 208 8.69 20.57 -11.44
C SER A 208 9.04 21.54 -12.57
N ASN A 209 9.45 21.03 -13.72
CA ASN A 209 9.80 21.81 -14.90
C ASN A 209 8.57 22.36 -15.67
N GLY A 210 7.36 21.99 -15.25
CA GLY A 210 6.13 22.54 -15.84
C GLY A 210 5.63 21.84 -17.08
N SER A 211 6.16 20.66 -17.42
CA SER A 211 5.55 19.81 -18.44
C SER A 211 4.13 19.47 -17.99
N PRO A 212 3.08 19.88 -18.73
CA PRO A 212 1.73 19.49 -18.35
C PRO A 212 1.62 17.97 -18.50
N VAL A 213 1.34 17.27 -17.43
CA VAL A 213 0.88 15.88 -17.51
C VAL A 213 -0.44 15.93 -18.29
N LYS A 214 -0.38 15.67 -19.60
CA LYS A 214 -1.59 15.50 -20.40
C LYS A 214 -2.32 14.28 -19.85
N GLY A 215 -3.35 14.53 -19.07
CA GLY A 215 -4.30 13.51 -18.68
C GLY A 215 -4.91 12.86 -19.93
N PRO A 216 -5.26 11.58 -19.92
CA PRO A 216 -5.95 10.94 -21.03
C PRO A 216 -7.32 11.63 -21.22
N GLY A 217 -7.44 12.37 -22.34
CA GLY A 217 -8.74 12.73 -22.90
C GLY A 217 -9.46 13.93 -22.27
N GLY A 218 -8.99 15.16 -22.59
CA GLY A 218 -9.90 16.26 -22.77
C GLY A 218 -10.48 16.17 -24.20
N MET A 219 -11.58 15.50 -24.37
CA MET A 219 -12.46 15.76 -25.51
C MET A 219 -13.26 17.04 -25.21
N GLN A 220 -13.12 18.03 -26.09
CA GLN A 220 -14.02 19.16 -26.22
C GLN A 220 -15.41 18.68 -26.67
#